data_2f82eafeef2c2aeaded9ccdae0f85f27
#
_entry.id   2f82eafeef2c2aeaded9ccdae0f85f27
#
_cell.length_a   1.000
_cell.length_b   1.000
_cell.length_c   1.000
_cell.angle_alpha   90.00
_cell.angle_beta   90.00
_cell.angle_gamma   90.00
#
_symmetry.space_group_name_H-M   'P 1'
#
loop_
_entity.id
_entity.type
_entity.pdbx_description
1 polymer ?
#
loop_
_entity_poly.entity_id
_entity_poly.type
_entity_poly.pdbx_seq_one_letter_code
_entity_poly.pdbx_strand_id
1 'polypeptide(L)'
;MIILGKNHDPLENGNLIKQTHGYSFDIEKALKETRLLYEEDTHCPRPINKRLIPLLFRRVFQKTVQYEYTEMPNTLLDQEGTPVPYWKSQLDQEYTNLSKETKREVNVADFGAIGDGKTDNTAAFQKAIGKGKVKVIVPEGVFIIKGLRLPSWTFLEGMGKGATTIKLHPLAPKSRRLITNMHYRRGNHHILVQNLSLDWNVERLNHNENSSTGSNRSSCLTFANVKYGWVRNTEAINPGLHCFDITSVRYNYSGDGNRASRGSEFIWMDQLTGYGFGDDGITTHHSQHILITHSHMCDPSGRAHKKGFSNSNGFEIDDGSQNVWLVNNSSARCFGGVEIKAHHNSSAASNVQIIGHFSFHDNRSYNFRHIGHHYKEHPESKTAYNIMATSIVAMAPVFSDLYTDSSPRGMVISAYRNVAINHFTLIGDRNYDYKKNPVLAIQYRAQNIRLQNVSFRDFSTAGTDLKVFGGDNHADQVILSNITIDHSSPKGIDIGANVHASIKNVKADCEQGEYGMKSVNPVAHASSLEIQGYKIPISIAGKTSNRIL
;
A
#
# COMPACT_ATOMS: atom_id res chain seq x y z
N MET A 1 -0.01 -14.27 21.90
CA MET A 1 -0.69 -13.01 21.47
C MET A 1 0.24 -12.29 20.50
N ILE A 2 -0.21 -12.03 19.29
CA ILE A 2 0.58 -11.28 18.28
C ILE A 2 0.52 -9.81 18.68
N ILE A 3 1.68 -9.17 18.85
CA ILE A 3 1.77 -7.73 19.11
C ILE A 3 2.71 -7.14 18.05
N LEU A 4 2.12 -6.44 17.09
CA LEU A 4 2.86 -5.70 16.05
C LEU A 4 2.94 -4.23 16.48
N GLY A 5 4.01 -3.85 17.15
CA GLY A 5 4.28 -2.47 17.58
C GLY A 5 5.52 -1.91 16.91
N LYS A 6 5.91 -0.69 17.28
CA LYS A 6 7.08 0.02 16.73
C LYS A 6 8.41 -0.75 16.79
N ASN A 7 8.51 -1.73 17.69
CA ASN A 7 9.71 -2.56 17.86
C ASN A 7 9.62 -3.90 17.11
N HIS A 8 8.59 -4.10 16.27
CA HIS A 8 8.48 -5.30 15.46
C HIS A 8 9.61 -5.34 14.42
N ASP A 9 10.28 -6.50 14.32
CA ASP A 9 11.27 -6.72 13.27
C ASP A 9 10.55 -7.06 11.95
N PRO A 10 10.61 -6.21 10.94
CA PRO A 10 9.92 -6.46 9.68
C PRO A 10 10.48 -7.64 8.87
N LEU A 11 11.65 -8.17 9.20
CA LEU A 11 12.18 -9.40 8.60
C LEU A 11 11.35 -10.64 9.00
N GLU A 12 10.66 -10.58 10.13
CA GLU A 12 9.77 -11.66 10.60
C GLU A 12 8.40 -11.68 9.89
N ASN A 13 8.07 -10.69 9.07
CA ASN A 13 6.78 -10.62 8.39
C ASN A 13 6.47 -11.87 7.57
N GLY A 14 7.43 -12.39 6.81
CA GLY A 14 7.26 -13.59 6.00
C GLY A 14 6.93 -14.82 6.84
N ASN A 15 7.59 -15.00 7.99
CA ASN A 15 7.34 -16.08 8.92
C ASN A 15 5.95 -15.96 9.55
N LEU A 16 5.56 -14.76 9.95
CA LEU A 16 4.25 -14.48 10.54
C LEU A 16 3.11 -14.81 9.56
N ILE A 17 3.26 -14.44 8.31
CA ILE A 17 2.29 -14.74 7.24
C ILE A 17 2.18 -16.26 7.05
N LYS A 18 3.29 -16.98 6.91
CA LYS A 18 3.32 -18.44 6.74
C LYS A 18 2.65 -19.16 7.90
N GLN A 19 2.97 -18.80 9.13
CA GLN A 19 2.38 -19.38 10.33
C GLN A 19 0.86 -19.17 10.40
N THR A 20 0.39 -18.00 9.97
CA THR A 20 -1.04 -17.66 10.03
C THR A 20 -1.87 -18.41 8.98
N HIS A 21 -1.32 -18.68 7.82
CA HIS A 21 -2.01 -19.50 6.81
C HIS A 21 -2.17 -20.96 7.24
N GLY A 22 -1.31 -21.48 8.13
CA GLY A 22 -1.47 -22.81 8.73
C GLY A 22 -1.23 -24.02 7.80
N TYR A 23 -0.70 -23.81 6.60
CA TYR A 23 -0.34 -24.86 5.66
C TYR A 23 1.05 -24.61 5.05
N SER A 24 1.68 -25.65 4.48
CA SER A 24 2.95 -25.49 3.81
C SER A 24 2.77 -24.60 2.58
N PHE A 25 3.30 -23.40 2.66
CA PHE A 25 3.12 -22.37 1.65
C PHE A 25 4.33 -22.33 0.72
N ASP A 26 4.10 -22.62 -0.55
CA ASP A 26 5.08 -22.49 -1.62
C ASP A 26 4.80 -21.20 -2.38
N ILE A 27 5.68 -20.21 -2.21
CA ILE A 27 5.50 -18.87 -2.80
C ILE A 27 5.58 -18.92 -4.33
N GLU A 28 6.45 -19.75 -4.91
CA GLU A 28 6.58 -19.87 -6.36
C GLU A 28 5.29 -20.40 -6.98
N LYS A 29 4.77 -21.48 -6.39
CA LYS A 29 3.48 -22.05 -6.80
C LYS A 29 2.35 -21.03 -6.67
N ALA A 30 2.26 -20.33 -5.54
CA ALA A 30 1.23 -19.33 -5.30
C ALA A 30 1.29 -18.17 -6.29
N LEU A 31 2.47 -17.68 -6.62
CA LEU A 31 2.66 -16.63 -7.63
C LEU A 31 2.22 -17.10 -9.01
N LYS A 32 2.59 -18.31 -9.40
CA LYS A 32 2.17 -18.92 -10.67
C LYS A 32 0.65 -19.07 -10.74
N GLU A 33 0.02 -19.59 -9.69
CA GLU A 33 -1.43 -19.70 -9.60
C GLU A 33 -2.13 -18.34 -9.70
N THR A 34 -1.63 -17.34 -8.98
CA THR A 34 -2.19 -15.97 -9.02
C THR A 34 -2.05 -15.37 -10.42
N ARG A 35 -0.92 -15.60 -11.07
CA ARG A 35 -0.69 -15.14 -12.44
C ARG A 35 -1.66 -15.78 -13.43
N LEU A 36 -1.84 -17.10 -13.38
CA LEU A 36 -2.80 -17.82 -14.20
C LEU A 36 -4.23 -17.33 -13.95
N LEU A 37 -4.62 -17.18 -12.69
CA LEU A 37 -5.92 -16.64 -12.32
C LEU A 37 -6.15 -15.24 -12.90
N TYR A 38 -5.13 -14.39 -12.93
CA TYR A 38 -5.20 -13.06 -13.51
C TYR A 38 -5.33 -13.10 -15.04
N GLU A 39 -4.61 -13.98 -15.74
CA GLU A 39 -4.52 -14.02 -17.20
C GLU A 39 -5.75 -14.64 -17.88
N GLU A 40 -6.54 -15.48 -17.18
CA GLU A 40 -7.65 -16.21 -17.77
C GLU A 40 -8.66 -15.34 -18.55
N ASP A 41 -8.83 -14.07 -18.18
CA ASP A 41 -9.79 -13.19 -18.87
C ASP A 41 -9.49 -11.71 -18.55
N THR A 42 -8.29 -11.25 -18.92
CA THR A 42 -7.90 -9.86 -18.68
C THR A 42 -8.52 -8.93 -19.72
N HIS A 43 -9.33 -7.99 -19.29
CA HIS A 43 -9.93 -6.99 -20.16
C HIS A 43 -9.02 -5.76 -20.27
N CYS A 44 -8.50 -5.49 -21.48
CA CYS A 44 -7.79 -4.26 -21.73
C CYS A 44 -8.70 -3.03 -21.54
N PRO A 45 -8.29 -2.02 -20.78
CA PRO A 45 -9.00 -0.76 -20.71
C PRO A 45 -9.10 -0.10 -22.09
N ARG A 46 -10.14 0.69 -22.29
CA ARG A 46 -10.28 1.46 -23.55
C ARG A 46 -9.09 2.38 -23.73
N PRO A 47 -8.48 2.44 -24.94
CA PRO A 47 -7.37 3.34 -25.21
C PRO A 47 -7.74 4.78 -24.90
N ILE A 48 -6.87 5.48 -24.18
CA ILE A 48 -7.02 6.92 -23.99
C ILE A 48 -6.59 7.60 -25.27
N ASN A 49 -7.48 8.37 -25.91
CA ASN A 49 -7.16 9.10 -27.13
C ASN A 49 -5.99 10.04 -26.89
N LYS A 50 -4.85 9.75 -27.51
CA LYS A 50 -3.64 10.60 -27.43
C LYS A 50 -3.92 11.92 -28.15
N ARG A 51 -3.95 13.03 -27.42
CA ARG A 51 -3.89 14.35 -28.05
C ARG A 51 -2.50 14.53 -28.67
N LEU A 52 -2.44 14.69 -29.98
CA LEU A 52 -1.21 14.96 -30.73
C LEU A 52 -0.69 16.36 -30.34
N ILE A 53 0.19 16.43 -29.37
CA ILE A 53 0.95 17.64 -29.06
C ILE A 53 2.32 17.49 -29.73
N PRO A 54 2.79 18.48 -30.53
CA PRO A 54 4.08 18.40 -31.21
C PRO A 54 5.21 18.14 -30.22
N LEU A 55 6.11 17.23 -30.58
CA LEU A 55 7.20 16.72 -29.72
C LEU A 55 8.11 17.83 -29.14
N LEU A 56 8.30 18.94 -29.85
CA LEU A 56 9.11 20.09 -29.40
C LEU A 56 8.53 20.78 -28.16
N PHE A 57 7.20 20.84 -28.02
CA PHE A 57 6.54 21.50 -26.89
C PHE A 57 6.43 20.59 -25.65
N ARG A 58 6.54 19.26 -25.83
CA ARG A 58 6.41 18.29 -24.72
C ARG A 58 7.48 18.44 -23.64
N ARG A 59 8.71 18.78 -23.96
CA ARG A 59 9.84 18.78 -23.01
C ARG A 59 9.89 19.98 -22.07
N VAL A 60 9.36 21.12 -22.45
CA VAL A 60 9.58 22.38 -21.68
C VAL A 60 8.38 22.78 -20.80
N PHE A 61 7.15 22.51 -21.22
CA PHE A 61 5.94 23.04 -20.58
C PHE A 61 4.96 22.01 -20.02
N GLN A 62 5.14 20.72 -20.25
CA GLN A 62 4.15 19.72 -19.79
C GLN A 62 4.25 19.46 -18.28
N LYS A 63 3.22 19.89 -17.56
CA LYS A 63 2.99 19.55 -16.14
C LYS A 63 2.42 18.13 -15.97
N THR A 64 1.82 17.60 -17.02
CA THR A 64 1.13 16.31 -17.05
C THR A 64 1.50 15.50 -18.27
N VAL A 65 1.46 14.18 -18.15
CA VAL A 65 1.55 13.23 -19.24
C VAL A 65 0.27 12.42 -19.31
N GLN A 66 -0.11 12.00 -20.51
CA GLN A 66 -1.25 11.11 -20.65
C GLN A 66 -0.90 9.76 -20.05
N TYR A 67 -1.85 9.19 -19.30
CA TYR A 67 -1.71 7.86 -18.72
C TYR A 67 -1.67 6.81 -19.84
N GLU A 68 -0.71 5.93 -19.81
CA GLU A 68 -0.60 4.83 -20.75
C GLU A 68 -0.96 3.51 -20.05
N TYR A 69 -1.86 2.75 -20.66
CA TYR A 69 -2.10 1.38 -20.22
C TYR A 69 -0.83 0.55 -20.45
N THR A 70 -0.46 -0.20 -19.44
CA THR A 70 0.59 -1.21 -19.54
C THR A 70 0.05 -2.53 -18.98
N GLU A 71 0.44 -3.63 -19.58
CA GLU A 71 0.13 -4.95 -19.06
C GLU A 71 0.74 -5.15 -17.68
N MET A 72 0.14 -6.04 -16.88
CA MET A 72 0.69 -6.42 -15.58
C MET A 72 2.06 -7.09 -15.77
N PRO A 73 3.13 -6.50 -15.26
CA PRO A 73 4.47 -7.07 -15.44
C PRO A 73 4.68 -8.32 -14.56
N ASN A 74 5.67 -9.13 -14.93
CA ASN A 74 5.98 -10.36 -14.23
C ASN A 74 6.75 -10.13 -12.93
N THR A 75 6.52 -11.01 -11.96
CA THR A 75 7.33 -11.20 -10.76
C THR A 75 8.27 -12.36 -10.98
N LEU A 76 9.51 -12.20 -10.57
CA LEU A 76 10.55 -13.23 -10.56
C LEU A 76 10.89 -13.61 -9.11
N LEU A 77 11.61 -14.70 -8.92
CA LEU A 77 12.26 -14.99 -7.65
C LEU A 77 13.75 -14.67 -7.77
N ASP A 78 14.31 -14.04 -6.74
CA ASP A 78 15.76 -13.87 -6.66
C ASP A 78 16.46 -15.16 -6.18
N GLN A 79 17.77 -15.10 -5.97
CA GLN A 79 18.56 -16.26 -5.53
C GLN A 79 18.19 -16.79 -4.14
N GLU A 80 17.56 -15.94 -3.32
CA GLU A 80 17.09 -16.26 -1.96
C GLU A 80 15.63 -16.73 -1.95
N GLY A 81 14.98 -16.79 -3.12
CA GLY A 81 13.57 -17.13 -3.27
C GLY A 81 12.61 -16.00 -2.90
N THR A 82 13.09 -14.76 -2.82
CA THR A 82 12.26 -13.60 -2.55
C THR A 82 11.61 -13.09 -3.85
N PRO A 83 10.30 -12.81 -3.86
CA PRO A 83 9.64 -12.21 -5.01
C PRO A 83 10.18 -10.81 -5.33
N VAL A 84 10.58 -10.61 -6.57
CA VAL A 84 11.11 -9.34 -7.05
C VAL A 84 10.55 -8.98 -8.42
N PRO A 85 10.41 -7.69 -8.78
CA PRO A 85 10.00 -7.30 -10.10
C PRO A 85 11.10 -7.57 -11.13
N TYR A 86 10.70 -7.82 -12.38
CA TYR A 86 11.60 -8.12 -13.49
C TYR A 86 12.72 -7.07 -13.72
N TRP A 87 12.48 -5.83 -13.31
CA TRP A 87 13.44 -4.72 -13.44
C TRP A 87 14.41 -4.60 -12.24
N LYS A 88 14.32 -5.50 -11.24
CA LYS A 88 15.18 -5.45 -10.04
C LYS A 88 16.66 -5.56 -10.39
N SER A 89 17.01 -6.38 -11.37
CA SER A 89 18.40 -6.56 -11.83
C SER A 89 19.01 -5.25 -12.37
N GLN A 90 18.23 -4.41 -13.04
CA GLN A 90 18.66 -3.08 -13.45
C GLN A 90 18.97 -2.20 -12.23
N LEU A 91 18.11 -2.23 -11.22
CA LEU A 91 18.32 -1.45 -10.00
C LEU A 91 19.56 -1.93 -9.22
N ASP A 92 19.85 -3.23 -9.20
CA ASP A 92 21.05 -3.80 -8.58
C ASP A 92 22.34 -3.38 -9.32
N GLN A 93 22.29 -3.33 -10.63
CA GLN A 93 23.40 -2.81 -11.42
C GLN A 93 23.65 -1.32 -11.11
N GLU A 94 22.60 -0.52 -10.96
CA GLU A 94 22.73 0.91 -10.63
C GLU A 94 23.16 1.13 -9.16
N TYR A 95 22.84 0.21 -8.25
CA TYR A 95 23.39 0.19 -6.89
C TYR A 95 24.93 -0.03 -6.92
N THR A 96 25.39 -0.94 -7.76
CA THR A 96 26.83 -1.16 -7.98
C THR A 96 27.49 0.10 -8.57
N ASN A 97 26.83 0.79 -9.50
CA ASN A 97 27.31 2.04 -10.06
C ASN A 97 27.41 3.16 -9.02
N LEU A 98 26.42 3.24 -8.08
CA LEU A 98 26.50 4.19 -6.95
C LEU A 98 27.77 3.97 -6.13
N SER A 99 28.08 2.73 -5.77
CA SER A 99 29.30 2.40 -5.01
C SER A 99 30.58 2.78 -5.75
N LYS A 100 30.63 2.62 -7.07
CA LYS A 100 31.79 2.99 -7.91
C LYS A 100 31.96 4.50 -8.05
N GLU A 101 30.87 5.26 -8.10
CA GLU A 101 30.90 6.72 -8.30
C GLU A 101 31.03 7.51 -7.01
N THR A 102 30.79 6.93 -5.84
CA THR A 102 31.06 7.53 -4.54
C THR A 102 32.56 7.47 -4.21
N LYS A 103 33.32 8.42 -4.78
CA LYS A 103 34.80 8.40 -4.79
C LYS A 103 35.43 8.85 -3.46
N ARG A 104 34.67 9.39 -2.54
CA ARG A 104 35.14 9.80 -1.21
C ARG A 104 34.19 9.28 -0.15
N GLU A 105 34.75 8.84 0.95
CA GLU A 105 34.03 8.54 2.19
C GLU A 105 34.43 9.57 3.23
N VAL A 106 33.44 10.12 3.94
CA VAL A 106 33.66 11.18 4.94
C VAL A 106 32.78 10.92 6.15
N ASN A 107 33.28 11.27 7.34
CA ASN A 107 32.49 11.28 8.56
C ASN A 107 32.00 12.72 8.82
N VAL A 108 30.72 12.89 9.16
CA VAL A 108 30.16 14.24 9.47
C VAL A 108 30.86 14.89 10.66
N ALA A 109 31.42 14.09 11.59
CA ALA A 109 32.18 14.60 12.74
C ALA A 109 33.44 15.35 12.31
N ASP A 110 34.10 14.98 11.20
CA ASP A 110 35.26 15.65 10.65
C ASP A 110 34.94 17.08 10.16
N PHE A 111 33.66 17.37 9.96
CA PHE A 111 33.12 18.69 9.59
C PHE A 111 32.51 19.44 10.77
N GLY A 112 32.71 18.93 11.99
CA GLY A 112 32.24 19.56 13.22
C GLY A 112 30.82 19.15 13.65
N ALA A 113 30.26 18.05 13.13
CA ALA A 113 28.99 17.55 13.63
C ALA A 113 29.16 16.91 15.02
N ILE A 114 28.21 17.18 15.91
CA ILE A 114 28.18 16.66 17.29
C ILE A 114 26.82 16.01 17.53
N GLY A 115 26.82 14.72 17.86
CA GLY A 115 25.62 13.90 18.08
C GLY A 115 25.04 14.02 19.50
N ASP A 116 24.99 15.23 20.07
CA ASP A 116 24.60 15.52 21.46
C ASP A 116 23.09 15.80 21.64
N GLY A 117 22.30 15.78 20.58
CA GLY A 117 20.88 16.12 20.60
C GLY A 117 20.57 17.61 20.84
N LYS A 118 21.55 18.50 20.74
CA LYS A 118 21.43 19.94 21.02
C LYS A 118 22.03 20.81 19.92
N THR A 119 23.22 20.47 19.45
CA THR A 119 23.99 21.25 18.45
C THR A 119 23.29 21.21 17.09
N ASP A 120 23.14 22.39 16.44
CA ASP A 120 22.67 22.47 15.04
C ASP A 120 23.77 22.02 14.08
N ASN A 121 23.64 20.84 13.54
CA ASN A 121 24.61 20.21 12.66
C ASN A 121 24.38 20.49 11.17
N THR A 122 23.43 21.37 10.82
CA THR A 122 23.01 21.60 9.42
C THR A 122 24.20 21.95 8.52
N ALA A 123 25.08 22.85 8.96
CA ALA A 123 26.23 23.28 8.18
C ALA A 123 27.28 22.17 8.01
N ALA A 124 27.53 21.39 9.06
CA ALA A 124 28.47 20.25 9.02
C ALA A 124 28.01 19.19 8.00
N PHE A 125 26.74 18.79 8.03
CA PHE A 125 26.16 17.87 7.06
C PHE A 125 26.23 18.41 5.62
N GLN A 126 25.91 19.69 5.40
CA GLN A 126 26.00 20.33 4.09
C GLN A 126 27.43 20.33 3.53
N LYS A 127 28.43 20.61 4.37
CA LYS A 127 29.85 20.57 3.99
C LYS A 127 30.29 19.13 3.67
N ALA A 128 29.92 18.16 4.49
CA ALA A 128 30.26 16.77 4.28
C ALA A 128 29.70 16.24 2.94
N ILE A 129 28.43 16.50 2.66
CA ILE A 129 27.74 16.08 1.42
C ILE A 129 28.29 16.81 0.19
N GLY A 130 28.49 18.11 0.28
CA GLY A 130 28.99 18.95 -0.81
C GLY A 130 28.11 18.84 -2.07
N LYS A 131 28.74 18.49 -3.20
CA LYS A 131 28.07 18.35 -4.52
C LYS A 131 27.67 16.90 -4.84
N GLY A 132 27.75 15.97 -3.89
CA GLY A 132 27.53 14.53 -4.11
C GLY A 132 28.81 13.77 -4.47
N LYS A 133 28.65 12.58 -5.08
CA LYS A 133 29.71 11.58 -5.32
C LYS A 133 30.45 11.24 -4.02
N VAL A 134 29.68 11.02 -2.97
CA VAL A 134 30.17 10.86 -1.61
C VAL A 134 29.37 9.84 -0.82
N LYS A 135 30.07 9.02 -0.06
CA LYS A 135 29.54 8.25 1.06
C LYS A 135 29.75 9.05 2.35
N VAL A 136 28.66 9.39 3.02
CA VAL A 136 28.66 10.19 4.25
C VAL A 136 28.30 9.28 5.40
N ILE A 137 29.23 9.08 6.32
CA ILE A 137 29.05 8.32 7.55
C ILE A 137 28.56 9.27 8.64
N VAL A 138 27.46 8.87 9.28
CA VAL A 138 26.92 9.55 10.46
C VAL A 138 27.12 8.64 11.66
N PRO A 139 27.97 8.99 12.63
CA PRO A 139 28.25 8.13 13.77
C PRO A 139 27.04 7.99 14.70
N GLU A 140 27.17 7.21 15.77
CA GLU A 140 26.17 7.13 16.83
C GLU A 140 25.89 8.48 17.46
N GLY A 141 24.63 8.73 17.81
CA GLY A 141 24.18 9.96 18.47
C GLY A 141 22.94 10.57 17.83
N VAL A 142 22.51 11.72 18.38
CA VAL A 142 21.34 12.47 17.92
C VAL A 142 21.79 13.77 17.29
N PHE A 143 21.64 13.90 15.97
CA PHE A 143 22.09 15.05 15.19
C PHE A 143 20.92 15.96 14.82
N ILE A 144 20.87 17.16 15.39
CA ILE A 144 19.84 18.15 15.09
C ILE A 144 20.18 18.86 13.78
N ILE A 145 19.21 18.93 12.83
CA ILE A 145 19.38 19.63 11.55
C ILE A 145 18.12 20.41 11.16
N LYS A 146 18.25 21.46 10.36
CA LYS A 146 17.12 22.26 9.81
C LYS A 146 16.57 21.70 8.50
N GLY A 147 16.87 20.44 8.19
CA GLY A 147 16.52 19.73 6.96
C GLY A 147 17.72 19.56 6.03
N LEU A 148 17.72 18.44 5.30
CA LEU A 148 18.83 18.01 4.46
C LEU A 148 18.38 17.81 3.02
N ARG A 149 19.20 18.24 2.05
CA ARG A 149 18.98 18.04 0.63
C ARG A 149 20.14 17.25 0.03
N LEU A 150 19.80 16.10 -0.55
CA LEU A 150 20.78 15.17 -1.09
C LEU A 150 20.95 15.38 -2.61
N PRO A 151 22.15 15.71 -3.09
CA PRO A 151 22.46 15.74 -4.52
C PRO A 151 22.53 14.32 -5.08
N SER A 152 22.63 14.19 -6.41
CA SER A 152 22.88 12.91 -7.06
C SER A 152 24.19 12.28 -6.61
N TRP A 153 24.25 10.94 -6.62
CA TRP A 153 25.42 10.18 -6.17
C TRP A 153 25.76 10.42 -4.70
N THR A 154 24.74 10.40 -3.85
CA THR A 154 24.90 10.52 -2.40
C THR A 154 24.53 9.22 -1.71
N PHE A 155 25.42 8.73 -0.88
CA PHE A 155 25.19 7.60 0.01
C PHE A 155 25.27 8.13 1.46
N LEU A 156 24.14 8.22 2.15
CA LEU A 156 24.04 8.63 3.56
C LEU A 156 23.84 7.40 4.43
N GLU A 157 24.77 7.13 5.33
CA GLU A 157 24.76 5.94 6.17
C GLU A 157 24.96 6.27 7.65
N GLY A 158 24.05 5.76 8.49
CA GLY A 158 24.21 5.75 9.94
C GLY A 158 24.79 4.44 10.47
N MET A 159 24.79 4.29 11.79
CA MET A 159 25.29 3.09 12.49
C MET A 159 24.17 2.10 12.83
N GLY A 160 22.93 2.43 12.53
CA GLY A 160 21.76 1.59 12.78
C GLY A 160 20.54 2.39 13.27
N LYS A 161 19.35 1.76 13.17
CA LYS A 161 18.13 2.30 13.79
C LYS A 161 18.35 2.44 15.29
N GLY A 162 17.97 3.58 15.86
CA GLY A 162 18.17 3.90 17.28
C GLY A 162 19.60 4.31 17.65
N ALA A 163 20.63 3.82 16.96
CA ALA A 163 22.02 4.21 17.20
C ALA A 163 22.33 5.59 16.60
N THR A 164 21.98 5.83 15.34
CA THR A 164 22.10 7.13 14.69
C THR A 164 20.72 7.73 14.47
N THR A 165 20.46 8.90 15.05
CA THR A 165 19.20 9.64 14.83
C THR A 165 19.48 11.01 14.21
N ILE A 166 18.86 11.28 13.06
CA ILE A 166 18.80 12.62 12.48
C ILE A 166 17.46 13.25 12.89
N LYS A 167 17.50 14.30 13.69
CA LYS A 167 16.32 14.96 14.27
C LYS A 167 16.12 16.37 13.71
N LEU A 168 14.86 16.71 13.40
CA LEU A 168 14.53 18.03 12.90
C LEU A 168 14.66 19.08 14.00
N HIS A 169 15.30 20.20 13.67
CA HIS A 169 15.55 21.31 14.57
C HIS A 169 14.24 21.89 15.14
N PRO A 170 14.18 22.22 16.45
CA PRO A 170 12.96 22.76 17.09
C PRO A 170 12.38 24.00 16.40
N LEU A 171 13.21 24.87 15.84
CA LEU A 171 12.80 26.07 15.11
C LEU A 171 12.56 25.85 13.61
N ALA A 172 12.60 24.59 13.12
CA ALA A 172 12.29 24.33 11.71
C ALA A 172 10.80 24.60 11.43
N PRO A 173 10.46 25.20 10.29
CA PRO A 173 9.06 25.46 9.95
C PRO A 173 8.29 24.15 9.77
N LYS A 174 7.01 24.14 10.08
CA LYS A 174 6.11 22.98 9.96
C LYS A 174 6.13 22.34 8.57
N SER A 175 6.31 23.13 7.52
CA SER A 175 6.39 22.66 6.13
C SER A 175 7.72 21.98 5.76
N ARG A 176 8.65 21.81 6.70
CA ARG A 176 9.98 21.28 6.41
C ARG A 176 9.93 19.75 6.24
N ARG A 177 10.51 19.24 5.15
CA ARG A 177 10.92 17.84 5.03
C ARG A 177 12.24 17.66 5.76
N LEU A 178 12.40 16.56 6.50
CA LEU A 178 13.66 16.29 7.19
C LEU A 178 14.75 15.95 6.17
N ILE A 179 14.50 15.01 5.27
CA ILE A 179 15.38 14.66 4.15
C ILE A 179 14.62 14.76 2.83
N THR A 180 15.23 15.32 1.80
CA THR A 180 14.73 15.30 0.43
C THR A 180 15.88 15.42 -0.58
N ASN A 181 15.62 15.14 -1.86
CA ASN A 181 16.61 15.36 -2.90
C ASN A 181 16.82 16.86 -3.20
N MET A 182 18.04 17.22 -3.65
CA MET A 182 18.45 18.61 -3.82
C MET A 182 17.68 19.35 -4.91
N HIS A 183 17.56 18.74 -6.07
CA HIS A 183 16.96 19.37 -7.26
C HIS A 183 15.54 18.85 -7.50
N TYR A 184 14.62 19.27 -6.68
CA TYR A 184 13.24 18.84 -6.71
C TYR A 184 12.60 18.92 -8.11
N ARG A 185 12.81 19.99 -8.86
CA ARG A 185 12.24 20.18 -10.20
C ARG A 185 13.03 19.52 -11.32
N ARG A 186 14.35 19.55 -11.27
CA ARG A 186 15.23 18.96 -12.30
C ARG A 186 15.39 17.46 -12.10
N GLY A 187 15.16 16.99 -10.90
CA GLY A 187 15.38 15.64 -10.47
C GLY A 187 16.81 15.39 -9.99
N ASN A 188 16.97 14.26 -9.33
CA ASN A 188 18.23 13.68 -8.92
C ASN A 188 18.24 12.20 -9.25
N HIS A 189 19.38 11.57 -9.07
CA HIS A 189 19.51 10.12 -9.28
C HIS A 189 20.57 9.54 -8.34
N HIS A 190 20.52 8.23 -8.12
CA HIS A 190 21.47 7.50 -7.30
C HIS A 190 21.63 8.11 -5.91
N ILE A 191 20.58 7.99 -5.11
CA ILE A 191 20.55 8.44 -3.71
C ILE A 191 20.24 7.23 -2.84
N LEU A 192 21.10 6.96 -1.87
CA LEU A 192 20.90 5.94 -0.85
C LEU A 192 20.88 6.58 0.54
N VAL A 193 19.88 6.22 1.35
CA VAL A 193 19.78 6.52 2.78
C VAL A 193 19.58 5.21 3.52
N GLN A 194 20.46 4.90 4.49
CA GLN A 194 20.34 3.65 5.23
C GLN A 194 20.89 3.70 6.66
N ASN A 195 20.48 2.69 7.45
CA ASN A 195 20.99 2.40 8.79
C ASN A 195 20.86 3.58 9.77
N LEU A 196 19.69 4.22 9.86
CA LEU A 196 19.48 5.35 10.77
C LEU A 196 18.01 5.56 11.11
N SER A 197 17.75 6.39 12.12
CA SER A 197 16.43 6.89 12.48
C SER A 197 16.25 8.35 12.04
N LEU A 198 15.05 8.68 11.55
CA LEU A 198 14.62 10.00 11.10
C LEU A 198 13.51 10.50 12.03
N ASP A 199 13.82 11.41 12.94
CA ASP A 199 12.85 12.03 13.86
C ASP A 199 12.44 13.41 13.35
N TRP A 200 11.18 13.52 12.89
CA TRP A 200 10.66 14.82 12.43
C TRP A 200 10.36 15.79 13.58
N ASN A 201 10.47 15.33 14.83
CA ASN A 201 10.31 16.15 16.03
C ASN A 201 8.94 16.85 16.09
N VAL A 202 7.86 16.05 16.01
CA VAL A 202 6.49 16.59 16.06
C VAL A 202 6.19 17.28 17.38
N GLU A 203 6.90 16.93 18.45
CA GLU A 203 6.77 17.48 19.81
C GLU A 203 7.05 18.99 19.87
N ARG A 204 7.78 19.56 18.87
CA ARG A 204 7.99 21.02 18.74
C ARG A 204 6.70 21.80 18.43
N LEU A 205 5.63 21.10 17.98
CA LEU A 205 4.33 21.68 17.69
C LEU A 205 3.40 21.52 18.89
N ASN A 206 2.49 22.47 19.08
CA ASN A 206 1.45 22.34 20.09
C ASN A 206 0.59 21.08 19.83
N HIS A 207 0.18 20.39 20.90
CA HIS A 207 -0.61 19.14 20.78
C HIS A 207 -1.88 19.26 19.92
N ASN A 208 -2.54 20.41 19.95
CA ASN A 208 -3.78 20.66 19.19
C ASN A 208 -3.50 21.22 17.78
N GLU A 209 -2.26 21.44 17.43
CA GLU A 209 -1.89 21.97 16.13
C GLU A 209 -1.85 20.86 15.07
N ASN A 210 -2.47 21.13 13.91
CA ASN A 210 -2.31 20.30 12.74
C ASN A 210 -0.82 20.21 12.35
N SER A 211 -0.31 19.00 12.19
CA SER A 211 1.13 18.75 11.97
C SER A 211 1.59 18.95 10.52
N SER A 212 0.68 19.15 9.57
CA SER A 212 1.02 19.31 8.15
C SER A 212 0.58 20.66 7.60
N THR A 213 1.24 21.10 6.52
CA THR A 213 0.83 22.23 5.66
C THR A 213 0.24 21.76 4.34
N GLY A 214 -0.06 20.48 4.20
CA GLY A 214 -0.55 19.86 2.96
C GLY A 214 0.54 19.65 1.90
N SER A 215 0.15 19.09 0.78
CA SER A 215 1.03 18.56 -0.26
C SER A 215 2.03 17.54 0.34
N ASN A 216 3.12 17.25 -0.32
CA ASN A 216 4.16 16.35 0.18
C ASN A 216 5.19 17.05 1.11
N ARG A 217 4.73 17.91 2.00
CA ARG A 217 5.56 18.60 3.00
C ARG A 217 5.37 17.95 4.37
N SER A 218 6.26 18.27 5.30
CA SER A 218 6.18 17.78 6.69
C SER A 218 6.51 16.29 6.86
N SER A 219 7.15 15.66 5.88
CA SER A 219 7.53 14.24 5.89
C SER A 219 8.97 14.03 6.42
N CYS A 220 9.27 12.81 6.90
CA CYS A 220 10.63 12.42 7.26
C CYS A 220 11.54 12.33 6.04
N LEU A 221 11.15 11.57 5.02
CA LEU A 221 11.90 11.47 3.77
C LEU A 221 10.97 11.65 2.57
N THR A 222 11.36 12.50 1.62
CA THR A 222 10.63 12.69 0.36
C THR A 222 11.59 12.60 -0.83
N PHE A 223 11.34 11.66 -1.73
CA PHE A 223 11.98 11.60 -3.05
C PHE A 223 11.01 12.09 -4.13
N ALA A 224 11.33 13.21 -4.76
CA ALA A 224 10.54 13.80 -5.84
C ALA A 224 11.36 13.87 -7.13
N ASN A 225 10.91 13.18 -8.18
CA ASN A 225 11.65 13.10 -9.44
C ASN A 225 13.08 12.54 -9.24
N VAL A 226 13.17 11.46 -8.45
CA VAL A 226 14.41 10.72 -8.22
C VAL A 226 14.40 9.47 -9.08
N LYS A 227 15.48 9.23 -9.83
CA LYS A 227 15.70 7.98 -10.56
C LYS A 227 16.81 7.18 -9.88
N TYR A 228 16.56 5.91 -9.61
CA TYR A 228 17.46 5.04 -8.84
C TYR A 228 17.70 5.55 -7.42
N GLY A 229 16.76 5.27 -6.55
CA GLY A 229 16.80 5.63 -5.14
C GLY A 229 16.63 4.41 -4.23
N TRP A 230 17.33 4.42 -3.10
CA TRP A 230 17.23 3.37 -2.08
C TRP A 230 17.03 3.99 -0.71
N VAL A 231 16.13 3.39 0.06
CA VAL A 231 15.98 3.66 1.50
C VAL A 231 15.97 2.32 2.20
N ARG A 232 16.98 2.04 3.04
CA ARG A 232 17.14 0.71 3.62
C ARG A 232 17.39 0.79 5.11
N ASN A 233 16.87 -0.20 5.85
CA ASN A 233 17.06 -0.30 7.29
C ASN A 233 16.96 1.08 8.00
N THR A 234 15.86 1.79 7.73
CA THR A 234 15.65 3.16 8.21
C THR A 234 14.32 3.24 8.96
N GLU A 235 14.34 3.95 10.09
CA GLU A 235 13.16 4.22 10.90
C GLU A 235 12.69 5.66 10.70
N ALA A 236 11.38 5.89 10.64
CA ALA A 236 10.77 7.21 10.62
C ALA A 236 9.88 7.42 11.85
N ILE A 237 10.17 8.46 12.61
CA ILE A 237 9.59 8.74 13.92
C ILE A 237 8.74 10.01 13.83
N ASN A 238 7.46 9.89 14.14
CA ASN A 238 6.52 10.99 14.34
C ASN A 238 6.58 12.07 13.25
N PRO A 239 6.50 11.73 11.93
CA PRO A 239 6.42 12.76 10.90
C PRO A 239 5.12 13.56 10.99
N GLY A 240 5.19 14.81 10.58
CA GLY A 240 3.99 15.64 10.50
C GLY A 240 3.02 15.19 9.41
N LEU A 241 3.52 14.51 8.38
CA LEU A 241 2.74 13.96 7.27
C LEU A 241 3.12 12.48 7.06
N HIS A 242 4.02 12.17 6.14
CA HIS A 242 4.39 10.80 5.79
C HIS A 242 5.76 10.39 6.37
N CYS A 243 5.91 9.10 6.68
CA CYS A 243 7.23 8.56 6.99
C CYS A 243 8.14 8.62 5.76
N PHE A 244 7.69 8.00 4.66
CA PHE A 244 8.42 7.92 3.39
C PHE A 244 7.48 8.25 2.23
N ASP A 245 7.85 9.24 1.43
CA ASP A 245 7.02 9.79 0.35
C ASP A 245 7.81 9.73 -0.98
N ILE A 246 7.32 8.91 -1.91
CA ILE A 246 7.89 8.75 -3.26
C ILE A 246 6.95 9.40 -4.26
N THR A 247 7.35 10.55 -4.79
CA THR A 247 6.40 11.42 -5.46
C THR A 247 6.94 12.05 -6.74
N SER A 248 6.06 12.71 -7.45
CA SER A 248 6.38 13.65 -8.52
C SER A 248 6.64 15.06 -7.97
N VAL A 249 7.14 15.92 -8.83
CA VAL A 249 7.39 17.35 -8.49
C VAL A 249 6.11 18.06 -8.03
N ARG A 250 4.96 17.66 -8.57
CA ARG A 250 3.63 18.22 -8.27
C ARG A 250 2.58 17.14 -8.42
N TYR A 251 1.56 17.17 -7.61
CA TYR A 251 0.36 16.38 -7.84
C TYR A 251 -0.37 16.86 -9.08
N ASN A 252 -1.10 15.94 -9.71
CA ASN A 252 -1.90 16.25 -10.89
C ASN A 252 -3.36 15.93 -10.64
N TYR A 253 -4.18 16.95 -10.64
CA TYR A 253 -5.63 16.87 -10.47
C TYR A 253 -6.37 17.33 -11.74
N SER A 254 -5.80 17.06 -12.92
CA SER A 254 -6.41 17.46 -14.22
C SER A 254 -7.35 16.40 -14.82
N GLY A 255 -7.72 15.41 -14.03
CA GLY A 255 -8.68 14.38 -14.39
C GLY A 255 -8.06 13.00 -14.62
N ASP A 256 -8.91 11.99 -14.55
CA ASP A 256 -8.57 10.60 -14.84
C ASP A 256 -8.09 10.44 -16.29
N GLY A 257 -6.99 9.74 -16.48
CA GLY A 257 -6.29 9.62 -17.76
C GLY A 257 -5.05 10.51 -17.89
N ASN A 258 -4.73 11.30 -16.85
CA ASN A 258 -3.53 12.13 -16.81
C ASN A 258 -2.74 11.86 -15.53
N ARG A 259 -1.43 11.79 -15.62
CA ARG A 259 -0.54 11.76 -14.45
C ARG A 259 0.44 12.93 -14.47
N ALA A 260 0.99 13.27 -13.33
CA ALA A 260 2.02 14.29 -13.29
C ALA A 260 3.27 13.81 -14.05
N SER A 261 3.91 14.73 -14.75
CA SER A 261 5.26 14.50 -15.28
C SER A 261 6.30 14.54 -14.17
N ARG A 262 7.46 13.92 -14.37
CA ARG A 262 8.58 13.93 -13.42
C ARG A 262 8.26 13.27 -12.09
N GLY A 263 7.68 12.08 -12.14
CA GLY A 263 7.61 11.15 -11.01
C GLY A 263 8.97 10.53 -10.71
N SER A 264 9.10 9.92 -9.54
CA SER A 264 10.26 9.11 -9.20
C SER A 264 10.18 7.73 -9.86
N GLU A 265 11.34 7.14 -10.16
CA GLU A 265 11.43 5.86 -10.88
C GLU A 265 12.55 4.99 -10.34
N PHE A 266 12.33 3.67 -10.30
CA PHE A 266 13.29 2.69 -9.82
C PHE A 266 13.72 2.98 -8.38
N ILE A 267 12.76 2.87 -7.46
CA ILE A 267 12.97 3.10 -6.03
C ILE A 267 12.81 1.79 -5.27
N TRP A 268 13.76 1.49 -4.40
CA TRP A 268 13.65 0.36 -3.50
C TRP A 268 13.68 0.83 -2.04
N MET A 269 12.61 0.51 -1.34
CA MET A 269 12.44 0.72 0.09
C MET A 269 12.46 -0.63 0.79
N ASP A 270 13.42 -0.87 1.70
CA ASP A 270 13.65 -2.17 2.32
C ASP A 270 13.90 -2.06 3.83
N GLN A 271 13.30 -2.93 4.61
CA GLN A 271 13.45 -3.00 6.06
C GLN A 271 13.14 -1.67 6.78
N LEU A 272 12.08 -1.00 6.33
CA LEU A 272 11.65 0.26 6.92
C LEU A 272 10.71 0.04 8.10
N THR A 273 10.81 0.93 9.09
CA THR A 273 9.82 1.03 10.16
C THR A 273 9.33 2.47 10.27
N GLY A 274 8.04 2.66 10.58
CA GLY A 274 7.48 3.98 10.76
C GLY A 274 6.29 4.00 11.72
N TYR A 275 6.23 5.00 12.58
CA TYR A 275 5.14 5.17 13.54
C TYR A 275 4.87 6.63 13.87
N GLY A 276 3.68 6.90 14.41
CA GLY A 276 3.27 8.25 14.82
C GLY A 276 3.08 9.23 13.66
N PHE A 277 2.96 8.73 12.43
CA PHE A 277 2.80 9.56 11.24
C PHE A 277 1.45 10.30 11.21
N GLY A 278 1.50 11.52 10.67
CA GLY A 278 0.32 12.40 10.66
C GLY A 278 -0.71 12.01 9.61
N ASP A 279 -0.28 11.33 8.55
CA ASP A 279 -1.11 10.85 7.44
C ASP A 279 -0.71 9.40 7.09
N ASP A 280 0.21 9.15 6.18
CA ASP A 280 0.55 7.79 5.75
C ASP A 280 1.97 7.37 6.17
N GLY A 281 2.16 6.05 6.32
CA GLY A 281 3.47 5.45 6.56
C GLY A 281 4.34 5.56 5.31
N ILE A 282 4.07 4.75 4.31
CA ILE A 282 4.70 4.85 2.98
C ILE A 282 3.65 5.25 1.97
N THR A 283 3.88 6.34 1.22
CA THR A 283 2.99 6.78 0.16
C THR A 283 3.70 6.98 -1.17
N THR A 284 3.00 6.74 -2.27
CA THR A 284 3.54 6.92 -3.63
C THR A 284 2.56 7.71 -4.50
N HIS A 285 3.05 8.70 -5.26
CA HIS A 285 2.24 9.51 -6.15
C HIS A 285 2.91 9.69 -7.51
N HIS A 286 2.20 9.42 -8.60
CA HIS A 286 2.64 9.67 -9.98
C HIS A 286 4.04 9.11 -10.30
N SER A 287 4.46 8.09 -9.58
CA SER A 287 5.79 7.47 -9.65
C SER A 287 5.67 6.04 -10.13
N GLN A 288 6.76 5.43 -10.58
CA GLN A 288 6.71 4.09 -11.16
C GLN A 288 7.95 3.26 -10.85
N HIS A 289 7.83 1.93 -11.00
CA HIS A 289 8.88 0.97 -10.70
C HIS A 289 9.37 1.11 -9.25
N ILE A 290 8.47 0.84 -8.32
CA ILE A 290 8.72 0.96 -6.89
C ILE A 290 8.64 -0.44 -6.26
N LEU A 291 9.64 -0.77 -5.46
CA LEU A 291 9.70 -2.00 -4.68
C LEU A 291 9.75 -1.66 -3.19
N ILE A 292 8.81 -2.19 -2.41
CA ILE A 292 8.72 -2.00 -0.96
C ILE A 292 8.77 -3.38 -0.32
N THR A 293 9.84 -3.66 0.43
CA THR A 293 10.08 -4.99 1.01
C THR A 293 10.29 -4.91 2.51
N HIS A 294 9.89 -5.96 3.23
CA HIS A 294 10.18 -6.16 4.66
C HIS A 294 10.01 -4.87 5.48
N SER A 295 8.88 -4.20 5.35
CA SER A 295 8.63 -2.93 6.04
C SER A 295 7.42 -3.05 6.98
N HIS A 296 7.42 -2.27 8.06
CA HIS A 296 6.37 -2.23 9.06
C HIS A 296 5.95 -0.81 9.38
N MET A 297 4.65 -0.51 9.23
CA MET A 297 4.06 0.80 9.54
C MET A 297 2.96 0.65 10.58
N CYS A 298 3.01 1.43 11.67
CA CYS A 298 2.02 1.29 12.73
C CYS A 298 1.72 2.59 13.47
N ASP A 299 0.63 2.58 14.21
CA ASP A 299 0.29 3.60 15.20
C ASP A 299 0.32 5.04 14.65
N PRO A 300 -0.41 5.36 13.58
CA PRO A 300 -0.49 6.73 13.08
C PRO A 300 -1.11 7.68 14.10
N SER A 301 -0.66 8.92 14.13
CA SER A 301 -1.22 9.97 14.96
C SER A 301 -2.44 10.66 14.36
N GLY A 302 -2.59 10.61 13.03
CA GLY A 302 -3.66 11.29 12.30
C GLY A 302 -3.60 12.81 12.32
N ARG A 303 -2.55 13.42 12.91
CA ARG A 303 -2.46 14.87 13.18
C ARG A 303 -2.30 15.75 11.94
N ALA A 304 -2.12 15.16 10.75
CA ALA A 304 -2.09 15.92 9.50
C ALA A 304 -3.46 16.47 9.11
N HIS A 305 -4.54 15.87 9.61
CA HIS A 305 -5.92 16.16 9.27
C HIS A 305 -6.74 16.62 10.49
N LYS A 306 -7.98 17.02 10.24
CA LYS A 306 -8.95 17.23 11.29
C LYS A 306 -9.22 15.90 12.01
N LYS A 307 -9.33 15.93 13.34
CA LYS A 307 -9.65 14.74 14.13
C LYS A 307 -10.90 14.03 13.59
N GLY A 308 -10.79 12.72 13.39
CA GLY A 308 -11.86 11.89 12.83
C GLY A 308 -11.97 11.89 11.30
N PHE A 309 -11.05 12.55 10.59
CA PHE A 309 -11.04 12.64 9.12
C PHE A 309 -9.68 12.29 8.51
N SER A 310 -8.85 11.53 9.22
CA SER A 310 -7.55 11.08 8.76
C SER A 310 -7.63 9.65 8.24
N ASN A 311 -7.42 9.46 6.95
CA ASN A 311 -7.29 8.14 6.35
C ASN A 311 -5.85 7.62 6.41
N SER A 312 -5.21 7.73 7.56
CA SER A 312 -3.82 7.33 7.77
C SER A 312 -3.57 5.87 7.48
N ASN A 313 -2.94 5.59 6.36
CA ASN A 313 -2.66 4.24 5.88
C ASN A 313 -1.24 3.79 6.23
N GLY A 314 -1.04 2.51 6.46
CA GLY A 314 0.31 1.94 6.57
C GLY A 314 1.07 2.09 5.25
N PHE A 315 0.44 1.62 4.17
CA PHE A 315 0.95 1.69 2.80
C PHE A 315 -0.12 2.27 1.88
N GLU A 316 0.21 3.35 1.19
CA GLU A 316 -0.68 4.02 0.27
C GLU A 316 -0.06 4.09 -1.13
N ILE A 317 -0.71 3.44 -2.09
CA ILE A 317 -0.32 3.50 -3.49
C ILE A 317 -1.35 4.36 -4.19
N ASP A 318 -1.00 5.62 -4.41
CA ASP A 318 -1.96 6.67 -4.77
C ASP A 318 -1.71 7.25 -6.16
N ASP A 319 -2.49 8.20 -6.51
CA ASP A 319 -2.58 9.01 -7.73
C ASP A 319 -1.53 8.70 -8.79
N GLY A 320 -1.93 8.00 -9.85
CA GLY A 320 -1.11 7.78 -11.04
C GLY A 320 0.17 6.95 -10.83
N SER A 321 0.33 6.29 -9.69
CA SER A 321 1.45 5.36 -9.44
C SER A 321 1.31 4.11 -10.30
N GLN A 322 2.41 3.55 -10.79
CA GLN A 322 2.41 2.37 -11.66
C GLN A 322 3.56 1.42 -11.33
N ASN A 323 3.32 0.12 -11.56
CA ASN A 323 4.37 -0.89 -11.41
C ASN A 323 4.98 -0.87 -10.01
N VAL A 324 4.14 -1.13 -9.00
CA VAL A 324 4.52 -1.12 -7.57
C VAL A 324 4.42 -2.52 -7.00
N TRP A 325 5.47 -2.97 -6.32
CA TRP A 325 5.52 -4.23 -5.59
C TRP A 325 5.62 -3.97 -4.09
N LEU A 326 4.73 -4.62 -3.34
CA LEU A 326 4.79 -4.69 -1.88
C LEU A 326 5.08 -6.15 -1.51
N VAL A 327 6.22 -6.43 -0.89
CA VAL A 327 6.66 -7.81 -0.60
C VAL A 327 7.02 -7.98 0.87
N ASN A 328 6.38 -8.92 1.55
CA ASN A 328 6.61 -9.24 2.96
C ASN A 328 6.53 -8.02 3.89
N ASN A 329 5.48 -7.22 3.76
CA ASN A 329 5.26 -6.05 4.60
C ASN A 329 4.23 -6.33 5.71
N SER A 330 4.12 -5.43 6.68
CA SER A 330 3.06 -5.46 7.70
C SER A 330 2.60 -4.07 8.11
N SER A 331 1.35 -3.99 8.54
CA SER A 331 0.74 -2.78 9.10
C SER A 331 0.00 -3.09 10.39
N ALA A 332 -0.10 -2.12 11.28
CA ALA A 332 -0.86 -2.31 12.51
C ALA A 332 -1.52 -1.02 13.01
N ARG A 333 -2.82 -1.11 13.34
CA ARG A 333 -3.65 -0.04 13.93
C ARG A 333 -3.71 1.22 13.08
N CYS A 334 -3.58 1.08 11.77
CA CYS A 334 -3.79 2.13 10.80
C CYS A 334 -5.28 2.26 10.42
N PHE A 335 -5.65 3.32 9.73
CA PHE A 335 -6.96 3.37 9.07
C PHE A 335 -7.01 2.34 7.93
N GLY A 336 -6.06 2.36 7.02
CA GLY A 336 -5.86 1.34 5.99
C GLY A 336 -4.53 0.60 6.18
N GLY A 337 -4.53 -0.73 6.04
CA GLY A 337 -3.29 -1.50 6.00
C GLY A 337 -2.56 -1.23 4.68
N VAL A 338 -3.20 -1.60 3.57
CA VAL A 338 -2.78 -1.23 2.21
C VAL A 338 -3.95 -0.55 1.50
N GLU A 339 -3.77 0.68 1.08
CA GLU A 339 -4.72 1.39 0.24
C GLU A 339 -4.15 1.61 -1.16
N ILE A 340 -4.89 1.17 -2.19
CA ILE A 340 -4.61 1.44 -3.60
C ILE A 340 -5.74 2.31 -4.11
N LYS A 341 -5.43 3.57 -4.46
CA LYS A 341 -6.50 4.53 -4.72
C LYS A 341 -6.17 5.58 -5.76
N ALA A 342 -7.09 6.50 -5.94
CA ALA A 342 -6.90 7.83 -6.47
C ALA A 342 -8.00 8.79 -5.99
N HIS A 343 -7.70 10.07 -6.08
CA HIS A 343 -8.68 11.13 -5.96
C HIS A 343 -9.55 11.20 -7.22
N HIS A 344 -10.78 11.74 -7.06
CA HIS A 344 -11.80 11.81 -8.12
C HIS A 344 -11.34 12.52 -9.41
N ASN A 345 -10.34 13.36 -9.33
CA ASN A 345 -9.80 14.18 -10.41
C ASN A 345 -8.35 13.84 -10.76
N SER A 346 -7.90 12.65 -10.42
CA SER A 346 -6.57 12.12 -10.74
C SER A 346 -6.67 10.75 -11.39
N SER A 347 -5.59 10.25 -11.98
CA SER A 347 -5.51 8.87 -12.44
C SER A 347 -5.29 7.93 -11.26
N ALA A 348 -5.86 6.74 -11.31
CA ALA A 348 -5.66 5.74 -10.29
C ALA A 348 -4.27 5.08 -10.37
N ALA A 349 -3.83 4.52 -9.26
CA ALA A 349 -2.69 3.61 -9.27
C ALA A 349 -3.03 2.33 -10.04
N SER A 350 -2.06 1.75 -10.73
CA SER A 350 -2.25 0.51 -11.50
C SER A 350 -1.02 -0.37 -11.54
N ASN A 351 -1.19 -1.63 -11.96
CA ASN A 351 -0.12 -2.63 -11.96
C ASN A 351 0.53 -2.74 -10.58
N VAL A 352 -0.28 -3.02 -9.56
CA VAL A 352 0.18 -3.17 -8.18
C VAL A 352 0.17 -4.64 -7.81
N GLN A 353 1.28 -5.12 -7.25
CA GLN A 353 1.41 -6.47 -6.73
C GLN A 353 1.67 -6.44 -5.23
N ILE A 354 0.83 -7.15 -4.47
CA ILE A 354 1.00 -7.36 -3.04
C ILE A 354 1.36 -8.83 -2.85
N ILE A 355 2.55 -9.13 -2.37
CA ILE A 355 3.06 -10.49 -2.21
C ILE A 355 3.53 -10.67 -0.77
N GLY A 356 2.66 -11.23 0.06
CA GLY A 356 2.89 -11.27 1.49
C GLY A 356 2.66 -9.90 2.15
N HIS A 357 1.55 -9.77 2.85
CA HIS A 357 1.29 -8.63 3.72
C HIS A 357 0.46 -9.08 4.92
N PHE A 358 0.83 -8.60 6.10
CA PHE A 358 0.12 -8.88 7.35
C PHE A 358 -0.48 -7.59 7.90
N SER A 359 -1.80 -7.47 7.84
CA SER A 359 -2.56 -6.36 8.41
C SER A 359 -3.12 -6.76 9.78
N PHE A 360 -2.84 -5.99 10.82
CA PHE A 360 -3.25 -6.27 12.20
C PHE A 360 -4.00 -5.08 12.81
N HIS A 361 -5.26 -5.26 13.16
CA HIS A 361 -6.12 -4.23 13.76
C HIS A 361 -6.25 -2.95 12.93
N ASP A 362 -5.95 -2.99 11.64
CA ASP A 362 -6.25 -1.87 10.74
C ASP A 362 -7.77 -1.78 10.53
N ASN A 363 -8.31 -0.59 10.39
CA ASN A 363 -9.77 -0.44 10.18
C ASN A 363 -10.20 -1.07 8.85
N ARG A 364 -9.45 -0.84 7.78
CA ARG A 364 -9.59 -1.52 6.49
C ARG A 364 -8.27 -2.15 6.12
N SER A 365 -8.16 -3.46 6.28
CA SER A 365 -6.89 -4.14 6.00
C SER A 365 -6.42 -3.92 4.56
N TYR A 366 -7.34 -4.02 3.58
CA TYR A 366 -7.08 -3.76 2.16
C TYR A 366 -8.22 -2.95 1.56
N ASN A 367 -7.90 -1.81 0.93
CA ASN A 367 -8.90 -0.91 0.36
C ASN A 367 -8.48 -0.46 -1.03
N PHE A 368 -9.18 -0.94 -2.07
CA PHE A 368 -8.92 -0.60 -3.47
C PHE A 368 -10.08 0.24 -3.98
N ARG A 369 -9.81 1.52 -4.31
CA ARG A 369 -10.88 2.43 -4.73
C ARG A 369 -10.40 3.56 -5.64
N HIS A 370 -11.22 3.92 -6.61
CA HIS A 370 -11.07 5.19 -7.32
C HIS A 370 -12.23 6.13 -6.92
N ILE A 371 -11.93 7.13 -6.12
CA ILE A 371 -12.93 8.09 -5.61
C ILE A 371 -13.56 8.82 -6.81
N GLY A 372 -14.88 9.04 -6.80
CA GLY A 372 -15.60 9.72 -7.89
C GLY A 372 -15.85 8.86 -9.14
N HIS A 373 -15.60 7.53 -9.08
CA HIS A 373 -15.85 6.61 -10.19
C HIS A 373 -16.73 5.41 -9.79
N HIS A 374 -17.48 5.52 -8.72
CA HIS A 374 -18.28 4.43 -8.16
C HIS A 374 -19.78 4.74 -8.00
N TYR A 375 -20.25 5.95 -8.27
CA TYR A 375 -21.67 6.26 -8.36
C TYR A 375 -22.16 6.17 -9.81
N LYS A 376 -23.48 6.03 -9.99
CA LYS A 376 -24.11 5.86 -11.31
C LYS A 376 -23.82 7.03 -12.25
N GLU A 377 -23.83 8.23 -11.74
CA GLU A 377 -23.60 9.47 -12.46
C GLU A 377 -22.13 9.73 -12.77
N HIS A 378 -21.25 9.02 -12.08
CA HIS A 378 -19.81 9.16 -12.29
C HIS A 378 -19.35 8.43 -13.55
N PRO A 379 -18.34 8.94 -14.25
CA PRO A 379 -17.75 8.22 -15.37
C PRO A 379 -17.05 6.94 -14.88
N GLU A 380 -16.98 5.92 -15.71
CA GLU A 380 -16.09 4.78 -15.45
C GLU A 380 -14.63 5.24 -15.36
N SER A 381 -13.89 4.66 -14.42
CA SER A 381 -12.45 4.91 -14.36
C SER A 381 -11.73 4.41 -15.61
N LYS A 382 -10.83 5.23 -16.14
CA LYS A 382 -9.95 4.89 -17.26
C LYS A 382 -8.67 4.20 -16.81
N THR A 383 -8.31 4.35 -15.53
CA THR A 383 -6.98 4.02 -15.02
C THR A 383 -6.97 3.06 -13.83
N ALA A 384 -8.12 2.79 -13.19
CA ALA A 384 -8.21 1.86 -12.05
C ALA A 384 -8.26 0.40 -12.55
N TYR A 385 -7.09 -0.21 -12.70
CA TYR A 385 -6.98 -1.61 -13.16
C TYR A 385 -5.69 -2.27 -12.71
N ASN A 386 -5.66 -3.60 -12.81
CA ASN A 386 -4.51 -4.47 -12.61
C ASN A 386 -3.95 -4.47 -11.20
N ILE A 387 -4.59 -5.26 -10.32
CA ILE A 387 -4.08 -5.56 -8.98
C ILE A 387 -3.94 -7.07 -8.85
N MET A 388 -2.80 -7.53 -8.37
CA MET A 388 -2.59 -8.91 -7.94
C MET A 388 -2.20 -8.93 -6.46
N ALA A 389 -2.87 -9.74 -5.66
CA ALA A 389 -2.52 -9.95 -4.25
C ALA A 389 -2.37 -11.44 -3.97
N THR A 390 -1.23 -11.82 -3.42
CA THR A 390 -0.88 -13.21 -3.13
C THR A 390 -0.40 -13.31 -1.68
N SER A 391 -0.92 -14.29 -0.94
CA SER A 391 -0.49 -14.58 0.44
C SER A 391 -0.63 -13.39 1.39
N ILE A 392 -1.84 -12.91 1.55
CA ILE A 392 -2.15 -11.76 2.41
C ILE A 392 -3.01 -12.18 3.62
N VAL A 393 -2.89 -11.45 4.71
CA VAL A 393 -3.62 -11.70 5.96
C VAL A 393 -4.30 -10.43 6.44
N ALA A 394 -5.57 -10.54 6.81
CA ALA A 394 -6.31 -9.53 7.56
C ALA A 394 -6.66 -10.10 8.94
N MET A 395 -6.05 -9.58 10.00
CA MET A 395 -6.28 -10.05 11.36
C MET A 395 -6.97 -8.99 12.21
N ALA A 396 -8.16 -9.36 12.67
CA ALA A 396 -8.99 -8.60 13.60
C ALA A 396 -9.10 -7.11 13.23
N PRO A 397 -9.65 -6.76 12.06
CA PRO A 397 -9.88 -5.37 11.72
C PRO A 397 -10.80 -4.72 12.76
N VAL A 398 -10.43 -3.56 13.27
CA VAL A 398 -11.16 -2.86 14.35
C VAL A 398 -11.45 -1.41 13.96
N PHE A 399 -12.41 -0.80 14.62
CA PHE A 399 -12.72 0.61 14.44
C PHE A 399 -11.51 1.48 14.83
N SER A 400 -11.27 2.52 14.03
CA SER A 400 -10.26 3.53 14.29
C SER A 400 -10.93 4.91 14.38
N ASP A 401 -10.65 5.67 15.43
CA ASP A 401 -11.10 7.06 15.59
C ASP A 401 -10.35 8.04 14.68
N LEU A 402 -9.36 7.57 13.94
CA LEU A 402 -8.69 8.33 12.88
C LEU A 402 -9.68 8.77 11.81
N TYR A 403 -10.62 7.89 11.43
CA TYR A 403 -11.66 8.19 10.45
C TYR A 403 -13.03 7.65 10.92
N THR A 404 -13.85 8.53 11.49
CA THR A 404 -15.08 8.15 12.20
C THR A 404 -16.18 7.56 11.34
N ASP A 405 -16.24 7.92 10.04
CA ASP A 405 -17.28 7.46 9.11
C ASP A 405 -16.94 6.11 8.43
N SER A 406 -16.00 5.37 8.98
CA SER A 406 -15.57 4.10 8.40
C SER A 406 -15.88 2.90 9.30
N SER A 407 -16.19 1.77 8.66
CA SER A 407 -16.46 0.50 9.34
C SER A 407 -15.30 -0.47 9.12
N PRO A 408 -14.92 -1.26 10.15
CA PRO A 408 -13.90 -2.28 10.03
C PRO A 408 -14.21 -3.31 8.95
N ARG A 409 -13.23 -3.63 8.10
CA ARG A 409 -13.34 -4.65 7.05
C ARG A 409 -12.00 -5.26 6.72
N GLY A 410 -11.99 -6.53 6.37
CA GLY A 410 -10.81 -7.19 5.84
C GLY A 410 -10.43 -6.68 4.45
N MET A 411 -11.41 -6.46 3.56
CA MET A 411 -11.14 -5.93 2.21
C MET A 411 -12.35 -5.18 1.63
N VAL A 412 -12.05 -4.14 0.84
CA VAL A 412 -13.03 -3.44 -0.01
C VAL A 412 -12.44 -3.23 -1.39
N ILE A 413 -13.20 -3.59 -2.45
CA ILE A 413 -12.83 -3.34 -3.85
C ILE A 413 -13.95 -2.51 -4.49
N SER A 414 -13.59 -1.33 -5.02
CA SER A 414 -14.52 -0.41 -5.68
C SER A 414 -13.88 0.21 -6.92
N ALA A 415 -14.60 0.27 -8.03
CA ALA A 415 -14.21 0.90 -9.30
C ALA A 415 -12.96 0.33 -9.98
N TYR A 416 -12.28 -0.64 -9.38
CA TYR A 416 -11.15 -1.34 -9.99
C TYR A 416 -11.59 -2.52 -10.84
N ARG A 417 -10.85 -2.77 -11.92
CA ARG A 417 -11.00 -3.93 -12.78
C ARG A 417 -9.73 -4.75 -12.88
N ASN A 418 -9.85 -6.03 -13.26
CA ASN A 418 -8.75 -6.97 -13.33
C ASN A 418 -8.03 -7.10 -11.98
N VAL A 419 -8.73 -7.60 -10.97
CA VAL A 419 -8.19 -7.84 -9.63
C VAL A 419 -8.17 -9.33 -9.36
N ALA A 420 -6.98 -9.89 -9.13
CA ALA A 420 -6.80 -11.29 -8.74
C ALA A 420 -6.23 -11.37 -7.33
N ILE A 421 -6.90 -12.13 -6.47
CA ILE A 421 -6.52 -12.33 -5.07
C ILE A 421 -6.44 -13.83 -4.80
N ASN A 422 -5.29 -14.29 -4.33
CA ASN A 422 -5.03 -15.69 -4.07
C ASN A 422 -4.34 -15.88 -2.71
N HIS A 423 -4.71 -16.91 -1.97
CA HIS A 423 -4.21 -17.19 -0.61
C HIS A 423 -4.44 -16.00 0.33
N PHE A 424 -5.70 -15.70 0.61
CA PHE A 424 -6.09 -14.66 1.55
C PHE A 424 -6.73 -15.25 2.80
N THR A 425 -6.15 -14.99 3.97
CA THR A 425 -6.68 -15.42 5.26
C THR A 425 -7.25 -14.23 6.03
N LEU A 426 -8.53 -14.29 6.36
CA LEU A 426 -9.25 -13.31 7.16
C LEU A 426 -9.63 -13.93 8.50
N ILE A 427 -9.16 -13.32 9.58
CA ILE A 427 -9.38 -13.78 10.95
C ILE A 427 -10.02 -12.64 11.73
N GLY A 428 -11.19 -12.87 12.28
CA GLY A 428 -11.90 -11.92 13.13
C GLY A 428 -11.53 -12.02 14.60
N ASP A 429 -12.25 -11.27 15.39
CA ASP A 429 -12.34 -11.43 16.85
C ASP A 429 -13.80 -11.71 17.20
N ARG A 430 -14.07 -12.87 17.77
CA ARG A 430 -15.45 -13.31 18.15
C ARG A 430 -16.14 -12.38 19.12
N ASN A 431 -15.37 -11.65 19.93
CA ASN A 431 -15.87 -10.73 20.94
C ASN A 431 -16.05 -9.29 20.44
N TYR A 432 -15.56 -8.98 19.22
CA TYR A 432 -15.65 -7.65 18.66
C TYR A 432 -16.96 -7.45 17.89
N ASP A 433 -17.65 -6.31 18.12
CA ASP A 433 -18.88 -5.97 17.39
C ASP A 433 -18.57 -5.34 16.02
N TYR A 434 -18.66 -6.15 14.97
CA TYR A 434 -18.54 -5.70 13.57
C TYR A 434 -19.76 -4.95 13.05
N LYS A 435 -20.79 -4.73 13.88
CA LYS A 435 -22.01 -3.97 13.57
C LYS A 435 -22.70 -4.43 12.29
N LYS A 436 -22.71 -5.73 12.05
CA LYS A 436 -23.30 -6.38 10.86
C LYS A 436 -22.75 -5.88 9.52
N ASN A 437 -21.55 -5.31 9.49
CA ASN A 437 -20.88 -4.94 8.24
C ASN A 437 -20.31 -6.19 7.54
N PRO A 438 -20.22 -6.20 6.20
CA PRO A 438 -19.53 -7.28 5.49
C PRO A 438 -18.03 -7.26 5.76
N VAL A 439 -17.40 -8.44 5.88
CA VAL A 439 -15.97 -8.60 6.08
C VAL A 439 -15.19 -8.29 4.80
N LEU A 440 -15.58 -8.87 3.68
CA LEU A 440 -15.06 -8.58 2.35
C LEU A 440 -16.19 -8.03 1.47
N ALA A 441 -15.98 -6.86 0.87
CA ALA A 441 -16.95 -6.19 0.02
C ALA A 441 -16.39 -5.95 -1.40
N ILE A 442 -17.07 -6.52 -2.41
CA ILE A 442 -16.85 -6.24 -3.82
C ILE A 442 -18.02 -5.38 -4.26
N GLN A 443 -17.77 -4.12 -4.62
CA GLN A 443 -18.84 -3.13 -4.76
C GLN A 443 -18.57 -2.11 -5.87
N TYR A 444 -19.56 -1.32 -6.19
CA TYR A 444 -19.48 -0.09 -6.97
C TYR A 444 -18.54 -0.16 -8.18
N ARG A 445 -19.01 -0.78 -9.28
CA ARG A 445 -18.27 -0.88 -10.55
C ARG A 445 -16.93 -1.62 -10.49
N ALA A 446 -16.69 -2.42 -9.45
CA ALA A 446 -15.62 -3.38 -9.49
C ALA A 446 -15.92 -4.44 -10.58
N GLN A 447 -14.98 -4.74 -11.46
CA GLN A 447 -15.20 -5.63 -12.60
C GLN A 447 -14.05 -6.61 -12.79
N ASN A 448 -14.36 -7.81 -13.26
CA ASN A 448 -13.39 -8.87 -13.46
C ASN A 448 -12.56 -9.12 -12.20
N ILE A 449 -13.26 -9.52 -11.13
CA ILE A 449 -12.68 -9.77 -9.81
C ILE A 449 -12.60 -11.28 -9.59
N ARG A 450 -11.42 -11.77 -9.26
CA ARG A 450 -11.15 -13.18 -9.06
C ARG A 450 -10.56 -13.42 -7.68
N LEU A 451 -11.24 -14.22 -6.88
CA LEU A 451 -10.80 -14.63 -5.55
C LEU A 451 -10.60 -16.15 -5.55
N GLN A 452 -9.43 -16.60 -5.13
CA GLN A 452 -9.10 -18.01 -5.00
C GLN A 452 -8.37 -18.28 -3.68
N ASN A 453 -8.62 -19.45 -3.08
CA ASN A 453 -7.99 -19.85 -1.81
C ASN A 453 -8.18 -18.79 -0.71
N VAL A 454 -9.43 -18.41 -0.45
CA VAL A 454 -9.77 -17.40 0.57
C VAL A 454 -10.44 -18.07 1.76
N SER A 455 -9.97 -17.77 2.96
CA SER A 455 -10.52 -18.32 4.20
C SER A 455 -11.00 -17.23 5.15
N PHE A 456 -12.19 -17.45 5.74
CA PHE A 456 -12.81 -16.60 6.76
C PHE A 456 -13.01 -17.39 8.05
N ARG A 457 -12.71 -16.79 9.19
CA ARG A 457 -13.05 -17.34 10.51
C ARG A 457 -13.21 -16.25 11.57
N ASP A 458 -14.02 -16.56 12.58
CA ASP A 458 -14.15 -15.76 13.81
C ASP A 458 -14.80 -14.36 13.65
N PHE A 459 -15.61 -14.12 12.59
CA PHE A 459 -16.35 -12.86 12.41
C PHE A 459 -17.82 -12.98 12.86
N SER A 460 -18.10 -13.58 14.01
CA SER A 460 -19.43 -13.96 14.46
C SER A 460 -20.48 -12.83 14.48
N THR A 461 -20.07 -11.58 14.67
CA THR A 461 -20.94 -10.40 14.73
C THR A 461 -20.99 -9.60 13.41
N ALA A 462 -20.23 -10.02 12.38
CA ALA A 462 -20.29 -9.42 11.06
C ALA A 462 -21.62 -9.76 10.35
N GLY A 463 -21.99 -8.99 9.35
CA GLY A 463 -23.22 -9.23 8.62
C GLY A 463 -23.09 -10.34 7.58
N THR A 464 -21.94 -10.42 6.93
CA THR A 464 -21.67 -11.35 5.83
C THR A 464 -20.17 -11.50 5.67
N ASP A 465 -19.66 -12.70 5.41
CA ASP A 465 -18.24 -12.89 5.16
C ASP A 465 -17.82 -12.28 3.82
N LEU A 466 -18.51 -12.61 2.74
CA LEU A 466 -18.25 -12.07 1.41
C LEU A 466 -19.53 -11.51 0.81
N LYS A 467 -19.53 -10.21 0.48
CA LYS A 467 -20.66 -9.55 -0.15
C LYS A 467 -20.28 -8.91 -1.48
N VAL A 468 -21.02 -9.25 -2.53
CA VAL A 468 -20.96 -8.59 -3.84
C VAL A 468 -22.18 -7.71 -4.00
N PHE A 469 -21.99 -6.40 -4.12
CA PHE A 469 -23.10 -5.46 -4.19
C PHE A 469 -23.70 -5.42 -5.60
N GLY A 470 -25.03 -5.48 -5.63
CA GLY A 470 -25.84 -5.34 -6.84
C GLY A 470 -26.48 -3.97 -6.98
N GLY A 471 -27.47 -3.87 -7.85
CA GLY A 471 -28.18 -2.62 -8.17
C GLY A 471 -27.54 -1.84 -9.31
N ASP A 472 -27.80 -0.52 -9.38
CA ASP A 472 -27.34 0.32 -10.49
C ASP A 472 -25.82 0.46 -10.60
N ASN A 473 -25.14 0.42 -9.46
CA ASN A 473 -23.67 0.54 -9.36
C ASN A 473 -23.03 -0.80 -9.02
N HIS A 474 -23.61 -1.89 -9.47
CA HIS A 474 -23.16 -3.23 -9.12
C HIS A 474 -21.72 -3.52 -9.56
N ALA A 475 -21.09 -4.40 -8.81
CA ALA A 475 -19.90 -5.08 -9.27
C ALA A 475 -20.32 -6.16 -10.30
N ASP A 476 -19.42 -6.54 -11.19
CA ASP A 476 -19.71 -7.53 -12.21
C ASP A 476 -18.52 -8.45 -12.52
N GLN A 477 -18.80 -9.58 -13.18
CA GLN A 477 -17.78 -10.57 -13.56
C GLN A 477 -16.92 -11.03 -12.37
N VAL A 478 -17.59 -11.64 -11.37
CA VAL A 478 -16.94 -12.10 -10.14
C VAL A 478 -16.77 -13.61 -10.16
N ILE A 479 -15.54 -14.08 -10.00
CA ILE A 479 -15.22 -15.51 -9.88
C ILE A 479 -14.70 -15.81 -8.49
N LEU A 480 -15.36 -16.75 -7.81
CA LEU A 480 -15.01 -17.21 -6.48
C LEU A 480 -14.65 -18.70 -6.55
N SER A 481 -13.45 -19.07 -6.13
CA SER A 481 -13.00 -20.46 -6.11
C SER A 481 -12.23 -20.81 -4.84
N ASN A 482 -12.42 -22.01 -4.33
CA ASN A 482 -11.77 -22.51 -3.11
C ASN A 482 -11.98 -21.54 -1.92
N ILE A 483 -13.25 -21.27 -1.59
CA ILE A 483 -13.61 -20.41 -0.47
C ILE A 483 -13.92 -21.28 0.75
N THR A 484 -13.27 -20.99 1.87
CA THR A 484 -13.53 -21.65 3.16
C THR A 484 -14.07 -20.66 4.16
N ILE A 485 -15.20 -21.00 4.80
CA ILE A 485 -15.81 -20.21 5.87
C ILE A 485 -15.95 -21.14 7.07
N ASP A 486 -15.29 -20.82 8.16
CA ASP A 486 -15.25 -21.64 9.37
C ASP A 486 -15.71 -20.86 10.59
N HIS A 487 -16.92 -21.17 11.11
CA HIS A 487 -17.49 -20.54 12.30
C HIS A 487 -17.35 -19.00 12.29
N SER A 488 -17.75 -18.37 11.18
CA SER A 488 -17.58 -16.96 10.93
C SER A 488 -18.92 -16.20 11.02
N SER A 489 -19.29 -15.39 10.04
CA SER A 489 -20.51 -14.59 10.12
C SER A 489 -21.79 -15.43 9.90
N PRO A 490 -22.97 -14.95 10.34
CA PRO A 490 -24.24 -15.67 10.13
C PRO A 490 -24.62 -15.78 8.65
N LYS A 491 -24.01 -15.03 7.75
CA LYS A 491 -24.22 -15.07 6.30
C LYS A 491 -22.86 -15.27 5.61
N GLY A 492 -22.70 -16.36 4.88
CA GLY A 492 -21.44 -16.65 4.21
C GLY A 492 -21.23 -15.78 2.97
N ILE A 493 -21.83 -16.12 1.83
CA ILE A 493 -21.68 -15.40 0.55
C ILE A 493 -23.02 -14.76 0.16
N ASP A 494 -23.02 -13.46 -0.14
CA ASP A 494 -24.20 -12.71 -0.58
C ASP A 494 -23.90 -11.99 -1.90
N ILE A 495 -24.57 -12.43 -2.99
CA ILE A 495 -24.44 -11.86 -4.33
C ILE A 495 -25.70 -11.08 -4.68
N GLY A 496 -25.56 -9.79 -4.87
CA GLY A 496 -26.63 -8.86 -5.21
C GLY A 496 -27.21 -9.03 -6.62
N ALA A 497 -28.25 -8.25 -6.92
CA ALA A 497 -28.87 -8.25 -8.24
C ALA A 497 -27.92 -7.74 -9.34
N ASN A 498 -28.14 -8.20 -10.58
CA ASN A 498 -27.41 -7.81 -11.80
C ASN A 498 -25.92 -8.17 -11.81
N VAL A 499 -25.46 -9.03 -10.91
CA VAL A 499 -24.07 -9.51 -10.85
C VAL A 499 -23.93 -10.81 -11.63
N HIS A 500 -23.03 -10.87 -12.60
CA HIS A 500 -22.59 -12.12 -13.22
C HIS A 500 -21.49 -12.74 -12.35
N ALA A 501 -21.80 -13.87 -11.75
CA ALA A 501 -20.88 -14.59 -10.87
C ALA A 501 -20.69 -16.05 -11.28
N SER A 502 -19.49 -16.58 -11.00
CA SER A 502 -19.19 -18.00 -11.05
C SER A 502 -18.57 -18.44 -9.73
N ILE A 503 -19.02 -19.55 -9.19
CA ILE A 503 -18.65 -20.02 -7.85
C ILE A 503 -18.29 -21.49 -7.91
N LYS A 504 -17.11 -21.83 -7.40
CA LYS A 504 -16.62 -23.20 -7.42
C LYS A 504 -15.90 -23.53 -6.12
N ASN A 505 -16.18 -24.73 -5.61
CA ASN A 505 -15.50 -25.29 -4.44
C ASN A 505 -15.58 -24.35 -3.22
N VAL A 506 -16.77 -24.31 -2.60
CA VAL A 506 -17.03 -23.56 -1.36
C VAL A 506 -17.28 -24.56 -0.23
N LYS A 507 -16.53 -24.43 0.84
CA LYS A 507 -16.77 -25.14 2.09
C LYS A 507 -17.14 -24.12 3.17
N ALA A 508 -18.36 -24.21 3.70
CA ALA A 508 -18.83 -23.30 4.74
C ALA A 508 -19.48 -24.08 5.89
N ASP A 509 -19.03 -23.79 7.10
CA ASP A 509 -19.56 -24.31 8.34
C ASP A 509 -19.89 -23.18 9.31
N CYS A 510 -21.07 -23.22 9.94
CA CYS A 510 -21.52 -22.22 10.88
C CYS A 510 -22.48 -22.86 11.90
N GLU A 511 -22.44 -22.41 13.14
CA GLU A 511 -23.42 -22.77 14.14
C GLU A 511 -24.66 -21.87 14.04
N GLN A 512 -25.77 -22.36 13.54
CA GLN A 512 -27.04 -21.62 13.42
C GLN A 512 -26.98 -20.39 12.50
N GLY A 513 -26.22 -20.44 11.41
CA GLY A 513 -26.16 -19.40 10.41
C GLY A 513 -27.53 -19.13 9.75
N GLU A 514 -27.67 -17.95 9.15
CA GLU A 514 -28.89 -17.56 8.43
C GLU A 514 -28.91 -18.18 7.03
N TYR A 515 -27.90 -17.90 6.21
CA TYR A 515 -27.66 -18.55 4.92
C TYR A 515 -26.17 -18.69 4.60
N GLY A 516 -25.81 -19.83 4.00
CA GLY A 516 -24.42 -20.06 3.63
C GLY A 516 -24.03 -19.39 2.31
N MET A 517 -24.90 -19.51 1.30
CA MET A 517 -24.74 -18.83 0.02
C MET A 517 -26.10 -18.32 -0.49
N LYS A 518 -26.14 -17.05 -0.88
CA LYS A 518 -27.31 -16.44 -1.52
C LYS A 518 -26.89 -15.69 -2.77
N SER A 519 -27.62 -15.89 -3.88
CA SER A 519 -27.52 -15.09 -5.09
C SER A 519 -28.91 -14.67 -5.56
N VAL A 520 -29.09 -13.37 -5.84
CA VAL A 520 -30.37 -12.84 -6.35
C VAL A 520 -30.63 -13.31 -7.77
N ASN A 521 -29.60 -13.35 -8.61
CA ASN A 521 -29.66 -13.83 -9.99
C ASN A 521 -29.12 -15.26 -10.12
N PRO A 522 -29.44 -15.97 -11.21
CA PRO A 522 -28.72 -17.20 -11.55
C PRO A 522 -27.21 -16.93 -11.63
N VAL A 523 -26.41 -17.83 -11.09
CA VAL A 523 -24.96 -17.82 -11.26
C VAL A 523 -24.59 -18.56 -12.54
N ALA A 524 -23.56 -18.08 -13.25
CA ALA A 524 -23.13 -18.68 -14.51
C ALA A 524 -22.66 -20.13 -14.33
N HIS A 525 -22.02 -20.40 -13.20
CA HIS A 525 -21.58 -21.74 -12.79
C HIS A 525 -21.58 -21.84 -11.27
N ALA A 526 -22.15 -22.96 -10.74
CA ALA A 526 -22.06 -23.30 -9.32
C ALA A 526 -21.73 -24.78 -9.21
N SER A 527 -20.64 -25.14 -8.52
CA SER A 527 -20.24 -26.55 -8.34
C SER A 527 -19.45 -26.76 -7.05
N SER A 528 -19.52 -27.97 -6.51
CA SER A 528 -18.78 -28.39 -5.31
C SER A 528 -19.02 -27.46 -4.11
N LEU A 529 -20.30 -27.29 -3.75
CA LEU A 529 -20.74 -26.49 -2.62
C LEU A 529 -21.03 -27.38 -1.41
N GLU A 530 -20.15 -27.37 -0.40
CA GLU A 530 -20.30 -28.07 0.87
C GLU A 530 -20.67 -27.06 1.96
N ILE A 531 -21.95 -26.89 2.23
CA ILE A 531 -22.44 -25.85 3.14
C ILE A 531 -23.31 -26.49 4.22
N GLN A 532 -22.93 -26.32 5.48
CA GLN A 532 -23.64 -26.89 6.63
C GLN A 532 -23.78 -25.89 7.77
N GLY A 533 -24.70 -26.14 8.71
CA GLY A 533 -24.93 -25.31 9.88
C GLY A 533 -25.69 -24.02 9.63
N TYR A 534 -26.24 -23.80 8.43
CA TYR A 534 -27.07 -22.65 8.09
C TYR A 534 -28.55 -23.06 7.93
N LYS A 535 -29.50 -22.19 8.31
CA LYS A 535 -30.93 -22.38 8.12
C LYS A 535 -31.29 -22.56 6.64
N ILE A 536 -30.65 -21.82 5.77
CA ILE A 536 -30.74 -21.91 4.31
C ILE A 536 -29.31 -22.11 3.77
N PRO A 537 -28.87 -23.34 3.52
CA PRO A 537 -27.53 -23.57 2.99
C PRO A 537 -27.27 -22.84 1.67
N ILE A 538 -28.14 -22.98 0.69
CA ILE A 538 -27.99 -22.41 -0.64
C ILE A 538 -29.33 -21.81 -1.10
N SER A 539 -29.27 -20.58 -1.64
CA SER A 539 -30.40 -19.90 -2.29
C SER A 539 -29.90 -19.18 -3.57
N ILE A 540 -30.32 -19.65 -4.74
CA ILE A 540 -29.97 -19.09 -6.05
C ILE A 540 -31.25 -18.76 -6.81
N ALA A 541 -31.41 -17.49 -7.24
CA ALA A 541 -32.59 -17.00 -7.96
C ALA A 541 -33.92 -17.38 -7.27
N GLY A 542 -33.96 -17.30 -5.93
CA GLY A 542 -35.12 -17.63 -5.13
C GLY A 542 -35.38 -19.15 -4.92
N LYS A 543 -34.59 -20.02 -5.53
CA LYS A 543 -34.66 -21.48 -5.31
C LYS A 543 -33.70 -21.89 -4.20
N THR A 544 -34.19 -22.60 -3.21
CA THR A 544 -33.39 -23.10 -2.09
C THR A 544 -33.02 -24.58 -2.30
N SER A 545 -31.82 -24.94 -1.86
CA SER A 545 -31.32 -26.32 -1.90
C SER A 545 -30.56 -26.63 -0.62
N ASN A 546 -30.81 -27.82 -0.09
CA ASN A 546 -30.07 -28.40 1.04
C ASN A 546 -29.03 -29.44 0.57
N ARG A 547 -28.87 -29.62 -0.72
CA ARG A 547 -27.95 -30.60 -1.30
C ARG A 547 -26.66 -29.94 -1.73
N ILE A 548 -25.57 -30.69 -1.60
CA ILE A 548 -24.28 -30.43 -2.27
C ILE A 548 -24.56 -30.36 -3.78
N LEU A 549 -24.28 -29.24 -4.41
CA LEU A 549 -24.41 -29.08 -5.86
C LEU A 549 -23.07 -29.36 -6.54
#